data_2cabf688be5f649a04ae24dd98e78c00
#
_entry.id   2cabf688be5f649a04ae24dd98e78c00
#
_cell.length_a   1.000
_cell.length_b   1.000
_cell.length_c   1.000
_cell.angle_alpha   90.00
_cell.angle_beta   90.00
_cell.angle_gamma   90.00
#
_symmetry.space_group_name_H-M   'P 1'
#
loop_
_entity.id
_entity.type
_entity.pdbx_description
1 polymer ?
#
loop_
_entity_poly.entity_id
_entity_poly.type
_entity_poly.pdbx_seq_one_letter_code
_entity_poly.pdbx_strand_id
1 'polypeptide(L)'
;MNEFIPRFSVETEMILERANEVYRKEGTLLTTPNIKSDILEKLAQSIYTYTPYPSLQNRLSVAEALIKAHPCVKDPGSSSGVIGWQNSIKYKMANYRTKLRGLGIPDVTCNALKHKLPADRKSAKNVKKAKRAEVNYLPPYPAGENEQSLEKLREELVTESKKKNNEKIVKDKMSKTFALRRHEIINRCPTVRAMKDRWPALFDPSQINAEFQRTTTVHLEPKFMSALDHHTPKLLTLFRAKGGALGRRLEIIMEPLEDSVHSSVERTREVVLKCLIEYLGEQGGHLIKEFNDTENLEELEQLVMAIIVTPKPGASTSNSPKNIGIVIEGVEVITGLGDIARACSVLLGLTYALNLDYPRQLKYTFECKQKLMEDMEA
;
A
#
# COMPACT_ATOMS: atom_id res chain seq x y z
N MET A 1 -18.88 36.40 -16.20
CA MET A 1 -18.39 35.20 -15.53
C MET A 1 -19.26 33.95 -15.76
N ASN A 2 -20.00 33.88 -16.84
CA ASN A 2 -20.72 32.64 -17.26
C ASN A 2 -19.96 31.85 -18.31
N GLU A 3 -18.67 32.15 -18.54
CA GLU A 3 -17.86 31.60 -19.65
C GLU A 3 -17.24 30.20 -19.39
N PHE A 4 -17.35 29.68 -18.20
CA PHE A 4 -16.69 28.41 -17.87
C PHE A 4 -17.57 27.14 -17.99
N ILE A 5 -18.91 27.32 -18.10
CA ILE A 5 -19.81 26.18 -18.23
C ILE A 5 -20.11 25.96 -19.71
N PRO A 6 -19.74 24.82 -20.29
CA PRO A 6 -20.06 24.49 -21.68
C PRO A 6 -21.58 24.31 -21.83
N ARG A 7 -22.08 24.51 -23.03
CA ARG A 7 -23.44 24.09 -23.38
C ARG A 7 -23.48 22.56 -23.39
N PHE A 8 -24.46 22.01 -22.69
CA PHE A 8 -24.72 20.57 -22.68
C PHE A 8 -25.52 20.15 -23.91
N SER A 9 -25.90 18.87 -23.99
CA SER A 9 -26.81 18.43 -25.06
C SER A 9 -28.17 19.10 -24.88
N VAL A 10 -28.93 19.25 -25.97
CA VAL A 10 -30.27 19.87 -25.95
C VAL A 10 -31.17 19.18 -24.91
N GLU A 11 -31.11 17.87 -24.85
CA GLU A 11 -31.86 17.07 -23.89
C GLU A 11 -31.44 17.39 -22.42
N THR A 12 -30.14 17.44 -22.16
CA THR A 12 -29.60 17.76 -20.83
C THR A 12 -29.96 19.18 -20.41
N GLU A 13 -29.89 20.18 -21.32
CA GLU A 13 -30.28 21.55 -21.04
C GLU A 13 -31.77 21.66 -20.68
N MET A 14 -32.65 21.03 -21.45
CA MET A 14 -34.10 21.01 -21.16
C MET A 14 -34.44 20.39 -19.82
N ILE A 15 -33.72 19.30 -19.45
CA ILE A 15 -33.91 18.65 -18.14
C ILE A 15 -33.43 19.56 -17.03
N LEU A 16 -32.28 20.23 -17.20
CA LEU A 16 -31.69 21.14 -16.22
C LEU A 16 -32.59 22.38 -16.02
N GLU A 17 -33.16 22.94 -17.10
CA GLU A 17 -34.09 24.07 -17.00
C GLU A 17 -35.33 23.72 -16.19
N ARG A 18 -35.99 22.60 -16.53
CA ARG A 18 -37.16 22.11 -15.77
C ARG A 18 -36.81 21.80 -14.31
N ALA A 19 -35.69 21.15 -14.07
CA ALA A 19 -35.26 20.82 -12.72
C ALA A 19 -34.91 22.07 -11.90
N ASN A 20 -34.36 23.12 -12.53
CA ASN A 20 -34.10 24.39 -11.88
C ASN A 20 -35.42 25.12 -11.51
N GLU A 21 -36.45 24.98 -12.32
CA GLU A 21 -37.79 25.54 -12.00
C GLU A 21 -38.40 24.81 -10.78
N VAL A 22 -38.34 23.49 -10.77
CA VAL A 22 -38.79 22.65 -9.63
C VAL A 22 -38.00 23.00 -8.38
N TYR A 23 -36.66 23.10 -8.50
CA TYR A 23 -35.81 23.48 -7.38
C TYR A 23 -36.17 24.86 -6.79
N ARG A 24 -36.48 25.84 -7.62
CA ARG A 24 -36.89 27.17 -7.13
C ARG A 24 -38.25 27.14 -6.42
N LYS A 25 -39.17 26.26 -6.81
CA LYS A 25 -40.49 26.16 -6.24
C LYS A 25 -40.54 25.27 -5.00
N GLU A 26 -39.86 24.16 -5.03
CA GLU A 26 -40.01 23.05 -4.07
C GLU A 26 -38.72 22.67 -3.36
N GLY A 27 -37.56 23.22 -3.77
CA GLY A 27 -36.27 22.84 -3.22
C GLY A 27 -35.77 21.44 -3.62
N THR A 28 -36.47 20.76 -4.54
CA THR A 28 -36.16 19.36 -4.92
C THR A 28 -34.94 19.31 -5.82
N LEU A 29 -33.97 18.44 -5.46
CA LEU A 29 -32.73 18.26 -6.20
C LEU A 29 -32.89 17.23 -7.34
N LEU A 30 -32.17 17.45 -8.43
CA LEU A 30 -32.07 16.51 -9.56
C LEU A 30 -31.08 15.39 -9.22
N THR A 31 -31.59 14.15 -9.08
CA THR A 31 -30.79 12.98 -8.67
C THR A 31 -30.53 11.94 -9.77
N THR A 32 -30.79 12.29 -11.03
CA THR A 32 -30.69 11.37 -12.18
C THR A 32 -29.22 11.08 -12.52
N PRO A 33 -28.74 9.81 -12.38
CA PRO A 33 -27.32 9.45 -12.59
C PRO A 33 -26.81 9.73 -14.02
N ASN A 34 -27.63 9.51 -15.03
CA ASN A 34 -27.26 9.70 -16.44
C ASN A 34 -26.93 11.18 -16.72
N ILE A 35 -27.73 12.11 -16.22
CA ILE A 35 -27.52 13.55 -16.39
C ILE A 35 -26.20 13.99 -15.74
N LYS A 36 -25.87 13.47 -14.55
CA LYS A 36 -24.58 13.74 -13.90
C LYS A 36 -23.41 13.27 -14.75
N SER A 37 -23.54 12.11 -15.40
CA SER A 37 -22.51 11.58 -16.31
C SER A 37 -22.28 12.47 -17.54
N ASP A 38 -23.37 12.94 -18.17
CA ASP A 38 -23.32 13.81 -19.35
C ASP A 38 -22.70 15.18 -19.02
N ILE A 39 -23.10 15.78 -17.90
CA ILE A 39 -22.51 17.02 -17.40
C ILE A 39 -21.00 16.83 -17.20
N LEU A 40 -20.58 15.78 -16.51
CA LEU A 40 -19.16 15.52 -16.24
C LEU A 40 -18.35 15.25 -17.52
N GLU A 41 -18.93 14.58 -18.53
CA GLU A 41 -18.26 14.36 -19.81
C GLU A 41 -17.98 15.69 -20.53
N LYS A 42 -19.00 16.56 -20.62
CA LYS A 42 -18.87 17.88 -21.25
C LYS A 42 -17.93 18.82 -20.48
N LEU A 43 -18.01 18.82 -19.15
CA LEU A 43 -17.08 19.56 -18.31
C LEU A 43 -15.64 19.10 -18.51
N ALA A 44 -15.39 17.78 -18.58
CA ALA A 44 -14.05 17.25 -18.79
C ALA A 44 -13.50 17.65 -20.17
N GLN A 45 -14.32 17.60 -21.23
CA GLN A 45 -13.95 18.06 -22.57
C GLN A 45 -13.60 19.57 -22.53
N SER A 46 -14.44 20.40 -21.94
CA SER A 46 -14.21 21.84 -21.85
C SER A 46 -12.97 22.18 -21.01
N ILE A 47 -12.79 21.54 -19.84
CA ILE A 47 -11.60 21.77 -18.99
C ILE A 47 -10.33 21.39 -19.74
N TYR A 48 -10.35 20.29 -20.50
CA TYR A 48 -9.20 19.82 -21.24
C TYR A 48 -8.72 20.84 -22.28
N THR A 49 -9.59 21.63 -22.89
CA THR A 49 -9.19 22.67 -23.84
C THR A 49 -8.32 23.76 -23.21
N TYR A 50 -8.43 23.96 -21.90
CA TYR A 50 -7.60 24.90 -21.14
C TYR A 50 -6.41 24.26 -20.48
N THR A 51 -6.61 23.08 -19.86
CA THR A 51 -5.55 22.34 -19.20
C THR A 51 -5.90 20.87 -19.01
N PRO A 52 -5.01 19.94 -19.36
CA PRO A 52 -5.19 18.51 -19.05
C PRO A 52 -5.05 18.19 -17.56
N TYR A 53 -4.48 19.11 -16.74
CA TYR A 53 -4.19 18.92 -15.32
C TYR A 53 -4.75 20.07 -14.46
N PRO A 54 -6.08 20.23 -14.33
CA PRO A 54 -6.68 21.31 -13.56
C PRO A 54 -6.28 21.25 -12.08
N SER A 55 -5.88 22.39 -11.53
CA SER A 55 -5.59 22.55 -10.10
C SER A 55 -6.82 22.33 -9.23
N LEU A 56 -6.65 22.24 -7.90
CA LEU A 56 -7.77 22.19 -6.96
C LEU A 56 -8.69 23.39 -7.15
N GLN A 57 -8.09 24.60 -7.24
CA GLN A 57 -8.82 25.86 -7.41
C GLN A 57 -9.61 25.90 -8.72
N ASN A 58 -9.03 25.45 -9.84
CA ASN A 58 -9.73 25.40 -11.12
C ASN A 58 -10.96 24.48 -11.05
N ARG A 59 -10.84 23.30 -10.42
CA ARG A 59 -11.96 22.38 -10.25
C ARG A 59 -13.04 22.95 -9.33
N LEU A 60 -12.64 23.68 -8.29
CA LEU A 60 -13.57 24.36 -7.38
C LEU A 60 -14.36 25.43 -8.13
N SER A 61 -13.67 26.33 -8.86
CA SER A 61 -14.32 27.40 -9.63
C SER A 61 -15.31 26.86 -10.68
N VAL A 62 -14.98 25.75 -11.35
CA VAL A 62 -15.91 25.09 -12.29
C VAL A 62 -17.13 24.52 -11.57
N ALA A 63 -16.93 23.87 -10.42
CA ALA A 63 -18.04 23.32 -9.64
C ALA A 63 -18.95 24.43 -9.07
N GLU A 64 -18.39 25.55 -8.62
CA GLU A 64 -19.13 26.73 -8.17
C GLU A 64 -19.95 27.34 -9.32
N ALA A 65 -19.33 27.50 -10.49
CA ALA A 65 -20.02 28.00 -11.67
C ALA A 65 -21.19 27.12 -12.10
N LEU A 66 -20.99 25.78 -12.06
CA LEU A 66 -22.04 24.78 -12.34
C LEU A 66 -23.24 24.96 -11.38
N ILE A 67 -22.98 24.98 -10.08
CA ILE A 67 -24.03 25.12 -9.07
C ILE A 67 -24.74 26.49 -9.14
N LYS A 68 -24.01 27.53 -9.53
CA LYS A 68 -24.59 28.87 -9.76
C LYS A 68 -25.52 28.86 -10.96
N ALA A 69 -25.14 28.20 -12.05
CA ALA A 69 -25.98 28.09 -13.26
C ALA A 69 -27.17 27.15 -13.05
N HIS A 70 -26.93 26.03 -12.37
CA HIS A 70 -27.89 24.95 -12.17
C HIS A 70 -28.01 24.52 -10.69
N PRO A 71 -28.71 25.31 -9.85
CA PRO A 71 -28.86 25.02 -8.43
C PRO A 71 -29.52 23.67 -8.13
N CYS A 72 -30.31 23.13 -9.05
CA CYS A 72 -30.96 21.82 -8.94
C CYS A 72 -30.00 20.65 -8.81
N VAL A 73 -28.70 20.80 -9.21
CA VAL A 73 -27.70 19.74 -9.14
C VAL A 73 -26.77 19.86 -7.94
N LYS A 74 -27.10 20.66 -6.93
CA LYS A 74 -26.34 20.74 -5.68
C LYS A 74 -26.11 19.35 -5.08
N ASP A 75 -24.91 19.13 -4.56
CA ASP A 75 -24.60 17.90 -3.82
C ASP A 75 -25.26 17.94 -2.43
N PRO A 76 -26.17 17.00 -2.10
CA PRO A 76 -26.89 17.01 -0.81
C PRO A 76 -25.97 16.78 0.40
N GLY A 77 -24.76 16.21 0.18
CA GLY A 77 -23.81 15.89 1.24
C GLY A 77 -22.95 17.06 1.74
N SER A 78 -23.12 18.28 1.19
CA SER A 78 -22.34 19.44 1.62
C SER A 78 -23.16 20.72 1.70
N SER A 79 -22.85 21.59 2.67
CA SER A 79 -23.54 22.86 2.87
C SER A 79 -23.48 23.79 1.64
N SER A 80 -22.36 23.78 0.92
CA SER A 80 -22.17 24.55 -0.32
C SER A 80 -22.72 23.85 -1.56
N GLY A 81 -22.95 22.53 -1.51
CA GLY A 81 -23.33 21.71 -2.65
C GLY A 81 -22.22 21.46 -3.69
N VAL A 82 -20.98 21.94 -3.45
CA VAL A 82 -19.90 22.05 -4.44
C VAL A 82 -18.89 20.90 -4.32
N ILE A 83 -18.64 20.39 -3.12
CA ILE A 83 -17.54 19.46 -2.83
C ILE A 83 -17.66 18.16 -3.62
N GLY A 84 -18.87 17.59 -3.70
CA GLY A 84 -19.11 16.36 -4.47
C GLY A 84 -18.82 16.53 -5.96
N TRP A 85 -19.14 17.70 -6.53
CA TRP A 85 -18.83 18.01 -7.92
C TRP A 85 -17.34 18.21 -8.15
N GLN A 86 -16.65 18.93 -7.26
CA GLN A 86 -15.20 19.12 -7.32
C GLN A 86 -14.46 17.78 -7.32
N ASN A 87 -14.88 16.82 -6.49
CA ASN A 87 -14.35 15.47 -6.46
C ASN A 87 -14.71 14.67 -7.72
N SER A 88 -15.96 14.77 -8.18
CA SER A 88 -16.41 14.10 -9.40
C SER A 88 -15.63 14.57 -10.63
N ILE A 89 -15.36 15.87 -10.76
CA ILE A 89 -14.51 16.46 -11.80
C ILE A 89 -13.08 15.92 -11.72
N LYS A 90 -12.49 15.83 -10.51
CA LYS A 90 -11.15 15.26 -10.31
C LYS A 90 -11.03 13.85 -10.90
N TYR A 91 -11.97 12.97 -10.55
CA TYR A 91 -11.96 11.58 -11.05
C TYR A 91 -12.29 11.51 -12.55
N LYS A 92 -13.23 12.32 -13.02
CA LYS A 92 -13.57 12.37 -14.44
C LYS A 92 -12.38 12.80 -15.29
N MET A 93 -11.66 13.85 -14.89
CA MET A 93 -10.44 14.30 -15.58
C MET A 93 -9.34 13.24 -15.56
N ALA A 94 -9.20 12.46 -14.49
CA ALA A 94 -8.26 11.35 -14.45
C ALA A 94 -8.61 10.26 -15.49
N ASN A 95 -9.88 9.87 -15.55
CA ASN A 95 -10.38 8.89 -16.52
C ASN A 95 -10.29 9.41 -17.96
N TYR A 96 -10.60 10.70 -18.17
CA TYR A 96 -10.49 11.33 -19.48
C TYR A 96 -9.06 11.33 -20.00
N ARG A 97 -8.06 11.68 -19.18
CA ARG A 97 -6.65 11.55 -19.56
C ARG A 97 -6.24 10.11 -19.85
N THR A 98 -6.79 9.12 -19.15
CA THR A 98 -6.52 7.71 -19.43
C THR A 98 -7.02 7.30 -20.81
N LYS A 99 -8.23 7.75 -21.17
CA LYS A 99 -8.80 7.56 -22.51
C LYS A 99 -7.92 8.21 -23.60
N LEU A 100 -7.50 9.45 -23.40
CA LEU A 100 -6.65 10.20 -24.33
C LEU A 100 -5.25 9.58 -24.49
N ARG A 101 -4.67 9.03 -23.41
CA ARG A 101 -3.41 8.27 -23.50
C ARG A 101 -3.55 7.03 -24.36
N GLY A 102 -4.68 6.34 -24.28
CA GLY A 102 -5.00 5.21 -25.15
C GLY A 102 -5.05 5.60 -26.63
N LEU A 103 -5.38 6.86 -26.92
CA LEU A 103 -5.39 7.43 -28.27
C LEU A 103 -4.04 8.04 -28.70
N GLY A 104 -3.01 7.97 -27.86
CA GLY A 104 -1.66 8.44 -28.17
C GLY A 104 -1.46 9.96 -28.15
N ILE A 105 -2.36 10.72 -27.49
CA ILE A 105 -2.27 12.19 -27.45
C ILE A 105 -1.06 12.65 -26.64
N PRO A 106 -0.12 13.46 -27.22
CA PRO A 106 1.14 13.82 -26.59
C PRO A 106 1.00 14.59 -25.26
N ASP A 107 0.04 15.51 -25.17
CA ASP A 107 -0.15 16.40 -24.01
C ASP A 107 -0.43 15.67 -22.69
N VAL A 108 -0.94 14.44 -22.77
CA VAL A 108 -1.22 13.60 -21.61
C VAL A 108 -0.22 12.46 -21.43
N THR A 109 0.74 12.31 -22.36
CA THR A 109 1.76 11.25 -22.32
C THR A 109 3.08 11.72 -21.70
N CYS A 110 3.31 13.02 -21.60
CA CYS A 110 4.58 13.62 -21.12
C CYS A 110 5.00 13.17 -19.70
N ASN A 111 4.06 12.66 -18.89
CA ASN A 111 4.33 12.10 -17.56
C ASN A 111 4.28 10.56 -17.54
N ALA A 112 4.10 9.89 -18.69
CA ALA A 112 4.05 8.44 -18.75
C ALA A 112 5.47 7.88 -18.83
N LEU A 113 5.89 7.15 -17.80
CA LEU A 113 7.21 6.51 -17.67
C LEU A 113 7.55 5.54 -18.80
N LYS A 114 6.53 5.04 -19.52
CA LYS A 114 6.70 4.11 -20.65
C LYS A 114 7.53 4.69 -21.83
N HIS A 115 7.66 6.00 -21.92
CA HIS A 115 8.34 6.68 -23.04
C HIS A 115 9.72 7.25 -22.67
N LYS A 116 10.21 7.03 -21.45
CA LYS A 116 11.57 7.41 -21.06
C LYS A 116 12.52 6.26 -21.33
N LEU A 117 13.59 6.55 -22.06
CA LEU A 117 14.71 5.63 -22.23
C LEU A 117 15.24 5.21 -20.84
N PRO A 118 15.72 3.96 -20.67
CA PRO A 118 16.26 3.49 -19.39
C PRO A 118 17.32 4.42 -18.78
N ALA A 119 18.16 5.05 -19.62
CA ALA A 119 19.18 6.01 -19.19
C ALA A 119 18.61 7.33 -18.62
N ASP A 120 17.38 7.71 -19.00
CA ASP A 120 16.70 8.93 -18.53
C ASP A 120 15.84 8.71 -17.28
N ARG A 121 15.74 7.47 -16.81
CA ARG A 121 15.00 7.11 -15.61
C ARG A 121 15.85 7.42 -14.38
N LYS A 122 15.61 8.55 -13.75
CA LYS A 122 16.20 8.83 -12.43
C LYS A 122 15.57 7.86 -11.42
N SER A 123 16.33 6.89 -10.94
CA SER A 123 15.89 5.78 -10.08
C SER A 123 15.10 6.23 -8.85
N ALA A 124 15.51 7.29 -8.17
CA ALA A 124 14.88 7.77 -6.94
C ALA A 124 13.50 8.46 -7.11
N LYS A 125 13.12 8.89 -8.32
CA LYS A 125 11.84 9.59 -8.56
C LYS A 125 10.73 8.68 -9.07
N ASN A 126 11.03 7.46 -9.45
CA ASN A 126 10.12 6.55 -10.16
C ASN A 126 9.68 5.32 -9.34
N VAL A 127 10.22 5.15 -8.13
CA VAL A 127 9.80 4.06 -7.25
C VAL A 127 8.36 4.31 -6.80
N LYS A 128 7.49 3.33 -7.00
CA LYS A 128 6.14 3.34 -6.43
C LYS A 128 6.25 3.28 -4.91
N LYS A 129 6.00 4.41 -4.25
CA LYS A 129 6.04 4.46 -2.78
C LYS A 129 4.87 3.65 -2.21
N ALA A 130 5.14 2.94 -1.13
CA ALA A 130 4.10 2.36 -0.30
C ALA A 130 3.20 3.47 0.25
N LYS A 131 1.89 3.21 0.30
CA LYS A 131 0.96 4.12 0.95
C LYS A 131 1.17 4.10 2.45
N ARG A 132 0.83 5.21 3.11
CA ARG A 132 0.82 5.28 4.56
C ARG A 132 -0.56 4.92 5.11
N ALA A 133 -0.57 4.20 6.23
CA ALA A 133 -1.80 3.89 6.96
C ALA A 133 -2.35 5.14 7.65
N GLU A 134 -3.65 5.11 7.98
CA GLU A 134 -4.32 6.24 8.64
C GLU A 134 -4.10 6.27 10.16
N VAL A 135 -3.52 5.22 10.75
CA VAL A 135 -3.28 5.12 12.20
C VAL A 135 -2.20 6.11 12.63
N ASN A 136 -2.59 7.09 13.44
CA ASN A 136 -1.76 8.22 13.87
C ASN A 136 -1.47 8.16 15.38
N TYR A 137 -1.04 7.00 15.90
CA TYR A 137 -0.62 6.89 17.29
C TYR A 137 0.70 7.64 17.50
N LEU A 138 0.66 8.68 18.34
CA LEU A 138 1.80 9.52 18.71
C LEU A 138 2.03 9.43 20.21
N PRO A 139 2.95 8.57 20.68
CA PRO A 139 3.28 8.47 22.10
C PRO A 139 3.96 9.75 22.59
N PRO A 140 3.73 10.18 23.84
CA PRO A 140 4.46 11.29 24.44
C PRO A 140 5.94 10.93 24.58
N TYR A 141 6.80 11.97 24.62
CA TYR A 141 8.20 11.76 24.96
C TYR A 141 8.35 11.26 26.39
N PRO A 142 9.36 10.44 26.70
CA PRO A 142 9.64 10.01 28.06
C PRO A 142 9.83 11.21 29.01
N ALA A 143 9.49 11.03 30.29
CA ALA A 143 9.62 12.09 31.27
C ALA A 143 11.07 12.62 31.34
N GLY A 144 11.23 13.93 31.28
CA GLY A 144 12.55 14.60 31.30
C GLY A 144 13.27 14.64 29.95
N GLU A 145 12.70 14.01 28.88
CA GLU A 145 13.29 14.01 27.54
C GLU A 145 12.62 15.05 26.64
N ASN A 146 13.38 15.53 25.66
CA ASN A 146 12.91 16.40 24.59
C ASN A 146 13.48 15.94 23.26
N GLU A 147 13.06 16.55 22.15
CA GLU A 147 13.51 16.17 20.80
C GLU A 147 15.04 16.21 20.67
N GLN A 148 15.72 17.21 21.28
CA GLN A 148 17.17 17.35 21.20
C GLN A 148 17.91 16.25 21.99
N SER A 149 17.44 15.90 23.19
CA SER A 149 18.05 14.84 23.99
C SER A 149 17.84 13.47 23.34
N LEU A 150 16.66 13.21 22.79
CA LEU A 150 16.35 11.98 22.08
C LEU A 150 17.14 11.87 20.75
N GLU A 151 17.42 13.00 20.08
CA GLU A 151 18.28 13.00 18.89
C GLU A 151 19.73 12.60 19.23
N LYS A 152 20.28 13.08 20.33
CA LYS A 152 21.60 12.61 20.81
C LYS A 152 21.60 11.10 21.06
N LEU A 153 20.55 10.59 21.72
CA LEU A 153 20.40 9.14 21.94
C LEU A 153 20.31 8.37 20.62
N ARG A 154 19.68 8.93 19.59
CA ARG A 154 19.65 8.35 18.25
C ARG A 154 21.04 8.28 17.62
N GLU A 155 21.83 9.35 17.70
CA GLU A 155 23.20 9.36 17.17
C GLU A 155 24.09 8.33 17.86
N GLU A 156 23.98 8.25 19.18
CA GLU A 156 24.65 7.20 19.96
C GLU A 156 24.18 5.79 19.55
N LEU A 157 22.85 5.60 19.33
CA LEU A 157 22.28 4.33 18.88
C LEU A 157 22.89 3.88 17.53
N VAL A 158 23.06 4.80 16.57
CA VAL A 158 23.67 4.47 15.27
C VAL A 158 25.13 4.01 15.45
N THR A 159 25.83 4.60 16.39
CA THR A 159 27.22 4.19 16.73
C THR A 159 27.25 2.83 17.43
N GLU A 160 26.34 2.63 18.39
CA GLU A 160 26.25 1.36 19.14
C GLU A 160 25.79 0.20 18.29
N SER A 161 24.88 0.43 17.32
CA SER A 161 24.39 -0.63 16.43
C SER A 161 25.46 -1.25 15.51
N LYS A 162 26.60 -0.57 15.34
CA LYS A 162 27.75 -1.07 14.56
C LYS A 162 28.71 -1.96 15.40
N LYS A 163 28.56 -1.96 16.71
CA LYS A 163 29.42 -2.74 17.61
C LYS A 163 28.85 -4.13 17.85
N LYS A 164 29.72 -5.11 18.02
CA LYS A 164 29.30 -6.48 18.39
C LYS A 164 28.89 -6.56 19.86
N ASN A 165 27.97 -7.44 20.20
CA ASN A 165 27.51 -7.74 21.56
C ASN A 165 26.86 -6.57 22.31
N ASN A 166 26.26 -5.64 21.61
CA ASN A 166 25.60 -4.46 22.18
C ASN A 166 24.06 -4.51 22.16
N GLU A 167 23.49 -5.70 21.96
CA GLU A 167 22.04 -5.89 21.81
C GLU A 167 21.21 -5.27 22.94
N LYS A 168 21.68 -5.39 24.20
CA LYS A 168 21.00 -4.80 25.36
C LYS A 168 20.98 -3.28 25.30
N ILE A 169 22.11 -2.65 24.92
CA ILE A 169 22.24 -1.19 24.81
C ILE A 169 21.38 -0.69 23.64
N VAL A 170 21.44 -1.39 22.50
CA VAL A 170 20.61 -1.07 21.32
C VAL A 170 19.13 -1.15 21.68
N LYS A 171 18.69 -2.23 22.36
CA LYS A 171 17.30 -2.41 22.80
C LYS A 171 16.83 -1.29 23.75
N ASP A 172 17.65 -0.88 24.72
CA ASP A 172 17.32 0.22 25.64
C ASP A 172 17.18 1.55 24.89
N LYS A 173 18.17 1.90 24.05
CA LYS A 173 18.13 3.14 23.28
C LYS A 173 16.98 3.15 22.26
N MET A 174 16.68 2.02 21.59
CA MET A 174 15.52 1.86 20.73
C MET A 174 14.20 2.06 21.48
N SER A 175 14.12 1.63 22.74
CA SER A 175 12.95 1.86 23.59
C SER A 175 12.80 3.34 23.96
N LYS A 176 13.86 3.99 24.41
CA LYS A 176 13.84 5.41 24.81
C LYS A 176 13.51 6.33 23.62
N THR A 177 14.01 6.02 22.45
CA THR A 177 13.79 6.83 21.22
C THR A 177 12.52 6.46 20.45
N PHE A 178 11.67 5.58 20.96
CA PHE A 178 10.44 5.13 20.28
C PHE A 178 9.53 6.30 19.90
N ALA A 179 9.27 7.21 20.83
CA ALA A 179 8.39 8.36 20.59
C ALA A 179 8.94 9.27 19.48
N LEU A 180 10.25 9.60 19.50
CA LEU A 180 10.88 10.41 18.47
C LEU A 180 10.73 9.76 17.09
N ARG A 181 11.04 8.48 16.97
CA ARG A 181 10.92 7.71 15.73
C ARG A 181 9.48 7.67 15.23
N ARG A 182 8.52 7.45 16.12
CA ARG A 182 7.10 7.42 15.77
C ARG A 182 6.60 8.78 15.27
N HIS A 183 7.00 9.87 15.91
CA HIS A 183 6.70 11.24 15.46
C HIS A 183 7.28 11.52 14.06
N GLU A 184 8.50 11.07 13.76
CA GLU A 184 9.08 11.21 12.43
C GLU A 184 8.31 10.44 11.37
N ILE A 185 7.95 9.18 11.65
CA ILE A 185 7.22 8.33 10.72
C ILE A 185 5.85 8.92 10.38
N ILE A 186 5.11 9.37 11.38
CA ILE A 186 3.74 9.88 11.21
C ILE A 186 3.74 11.28 10.58
N ASN A 187 4.55 12.21 11.09
CA ASN A 187 4.48 13.60 10.70
C ASN A 187 5.25 13.90 9.40
N ARG A 188 6.37 13.21 9.16
CA ARG A 188 7.26 13.48 8.02
C ARG A 188 7.09 12.48 6.87
N CYS A 189 6.47 11.32 7.11
CA CYS A 189 6.28 10.25 6.12
C CYS A 189 7.55 9.97 5.30
N PRO A 190 8.71 9.71 5.92
CA PRO A 190 9.97 9.51 5.22
C PRO A 190 9.92 8.29 4.30
N THR A 191 10.80 8.24 3.30
CA THR A 191 10.98 7.03 2.49
C THR A 191 11.61 5.93 3.31
N VAL A 192 11.40 4.67 2.92
CA VAL A 192 12.00 3.52 3.60
C VAL A 192 13.53 3.60 3.60
N ARG A 193 14.13 4.07 2.51
CA ARG A 193 15.58 4.32 2.44
C ARG A 193 16.03 5.34 3.48
N ALA A 194 15.35 6.49 3.57
CA ALA A 194 15.68 7.51 4.57
C ALA A 194 15.54 7.00 6.01
N MET A 195 14.54 6.15 6.26
CA MET A 195 14.37 5.48 7.56
C MET A 195 15.50 4.49 7.84
N LYS A 196 15.91 3.70 6.83
CA LYS A 196 17.01 2.72 6.98
C LYS A 196 18.33 3.43 7.26
N ASP A 197 18.61 4.54 6.59
CA ASP A 197 19.82 5.33 6.79
C ASP A 197 19.82 6.01 8.18
N ARG A 198 18.67 6.52 8.62
CA ARG A 198 18.55 7.26 9.89
C ARG A 198 18.40 6.35 11.11
N TRP A 199 17.69 5.22 10.96
CA TRP A 199 17.39 4.26 12.04
C TRP A 199 17.76 2.83 11.63
N PRO A 200 19.05 2.54 11.34
CA PRO A 200 19.45 1.23 10.83
C PRO A 200 19.07 0.08 11.78
N ALA A 201 19.14 0.29 13.10
CA ALA A 201 18.75 -0.70 14.09
C ALA A 201 17.26 -1.11 13.99
N LEU A 202 16.37 -0.27 13.46
CA LEU A 202 14.95 -0.61 13.29
C LEU A 202 14.75 -1.80 12.34
N PHE A 203 15.67 -2.00 11.40
CA PHE A 203 15.57 -3.06 10.38
C PHE A 203 16.23 -4.39 10.84
N ASP A 204 16.55 -4.51 12.11
CA ASP A 204 16.87 -5.81 12.74
C ASP A 204 15.56 -6.53 13.12
N PRO A 205 15.40 -7.84 12.80
CA PRO A 205 14.19 -8.60 13.14
C PRO A 205 13.80 -8.53 14.62
N SER A 206 14.78 -8.53 15.53
CA SER A 206 14.51 -8.41 16.97
C SER A 206 13.92 -7.04 17.34
N GLN A 207 14.38 -5.99 16.68
CA GLN A 207 13.89 -4.64 16.93
C GLN A 207 12.54 -4.39 16.26
N ILE A 208 12.26 -5.03 15.11
CA ILE A 208 10.92 -5.02 14.49
C ILE A 208 9.91 -5.67 15.41
N ASN A 209 10.22 -6.84 15.97
CA ASN A 209 9.38 -7.51 16.96
C ASN A 209 9.10 -6.62 18.18
N ALA A 210 10.14 -5.96 18.68
CA ALA A 210 10.02 -5.04 19.83
C ALA A 210 9.19 -3.79 19.46
N GLU A 211 9.34 -3.25 18.24
CA GLU A 211 8.59 -2.09 17.76
C GLU A 211 7.11 -2.42 17.56
N PHE A 212 6.82 -3.59 16.98
CA PHE A 212 5.46 -4.09 16.87
C PHE A 212 4.80 -4.24 18.24
N GLN A 213 5.52 -4.82 19.21
CA GLN A 213 5.01 -4.94 20.59
C GLN A 213 4.76 -3.57 21.25
N ARG A 214 5.60 -2.56 21.00
CA ARG A 214 5.36 -1.19 21.52
C ARG A 214 4.11 -0.55 20.92
N THR A 215 3.79 -0.90 19.68
CA THR A 215 2.67 -0.32 18.95
C THR A 215 1.36 -1.06 19.22
N THR A 216 1.40 -2.39 19.36
CA THR A 216 0.21 -3.25 19.42
C THR A 216 0.03 -4.01 20.73
N THR A 217 1.03 -3.97 21.63
CA THR A 217 1.15 -4.80 22.86
C THR A 217 1.32 -6.29 22.64
N VAL A 218 1.34 -6.78 21.39
CA VAL A 218 1.40 -8.19 21.00
C VAL A 218 2.83 -8.60 20.63
N HIS A 219 3.23 -9.81 21.03
CA HIS A 219 4.49 -10.43 20.60
C HIS A 219 4.35 -10.99 19.17
N LEU A 220 4.91 -10.32 18.18
CA LEU A 220 4.68 -10.59 16.75
C LEU A 220 5.00 -12.04 16.34
N GLU A 221 6.28 -12.41 16.37
CA GLU A 221 6.76 -13.69 15.78
C GLU A 221 6.19 -14.92 16.49
N PRO A 222 6.23 -15.03 17.84
CA PRO A 222 5.63 -16.15 18.55
C PRO A 222 4.11 -16.28 18.31
N LYS A 223 3.39 -15.17 18.37
CA LYS A 223 1.93 -15.16 18.16
C LYS A 223 1.58 -15.56 16.74
N PHE A 224 2.30 -15.00 15.74
CA PHE A 224 2.08 -15.32 14.33
C PHE A 224 2.30 -16.81 14.05
N MET A 225 3.41 -17.38 14.52
CA MET A 225 3.72 -18.79 14.30
C MET A 225 2.72 -19.73 15.01
N SER A 226 2.38 -19.42 16.25
CA SER A 226 1.39 -20.19 17.01
C SER A 226 0.01 -20.16 16.36
N ALA A 227 -0.45 -19.01 15.90
CA ALA A 227 -1.72 -18.89 15.22
C ALA A 227 -1.73 -19.63 13.88
N LEU A 228 -0.66 -19.50 13.09
CA LEU A 228 -0.51 -20.22 11.82
C LEU A 228 -0.56 -21.73 12.04
N ASP A 229 0.18 -22.26 13.00
CA ASP A 229 0.20 -23.68 13.33
C ASP A 229 -1.16 -24.18 13.82
N HIS A 230 -1.82 -23.41 14.67
CA HIS A 230 -3.16 -23.73 15.18
C HIS A 230 -4.21 -23.86 14.06
N HIS A 231 -4.17 -22.98 13.08
CA HIS A 231 -5.14 -22.96 11.97
C HIS A 231 -4.75 -23.88 10.81
N THR A 232 -3.50 -24.31 10.71
CA THR A 232 -2.96 -25.13 9.61
C THR A 232 -3.82 -26.39 9.31
N PRO A 233 -4.24 -27.21 10.27
CA PRO A 233 -5.03 -28.40 9.96
C PRO A 233 -6.38 -28.10 9.30
N LYS A 234 -7.07 -27.04 9.78
CA LYS A 234 -8.35 -26.58 9.22
C LYS A 234 -8.17 -25.99 7.83
N LEU A 235 -7.12 -25.19 7.63
CA LEU A 235 -6.79 -24.59 6.35
C LEU A 235 -6.47 -25.64 5.29
N LEU A 236 -5.64 -26.65 5.61
CA LEU A 236 -5.33 -27.74 4.70
C LEU A 236 -6.58 -28.55 4.31
N THR A 237 -7.49 -28.80 5.25
CA THR A 237 -8.77 -29.44 4.97
C THR A 237 -9.61 -28.61 4.01
N LEU A 238 -9.67 -27.29 4.24
CA LEU A 238 -10.39 -26.34 3.40
C LEU A 238 -9.81 -26.29 1.98
N PHE A 239 -8.49 -26.27 1.85
CA PHE A 239 -7.80 -26.20 0.56
C PHE A 239 -8.03 -27.47 -0.25
N ARG A 240 -7.94 -28.65 0.37
CA ARG A 240 -8.20 -29.96 -0.27
C ARG A 240 -9.66 -30.14 -0.72
N ALA A 241 -10.59 -29.54 0.01
CA ALA A 241 -12.01 -29.58 -0.35
C ALA A 241 -12.37 -28.66 -1.53
N LYS A 242 -11.47 -27.80 -1.97
CA LYS A 242 -11.72 -26.85 -3.05
C LYS A 242 -11.60 -27.51 -4.42
N GLY A 243 -12.66 -27.39 -5.24
CA GLY A 243 -12.66 -27.92 -6.59
C GLY A 243 -12.37 -26.86 -7.66
N GLY A 244 -12.44 -27.28 -8.94
CA GLY A 244 -12.32 -26.43 -10.10
C GLY A 244 -10.88 -25.96 -10.38
N ALA A 245 -10.75 -24.83 -11.07
CA ALA A 245 -9.44 -24.28 -11.44
C ALA A 245 -8.60 -23.87 -10.23
N LEU A 246 -9.25 -23.37 -9.17
CA LEU A 246 -8.56 -23.01 -7.93
C LEU A 246 -8.06 -24.25 -7.20
N GLY A 247 -8.87 -25.34 -7.11
CA GLY A 247 -8.44 -26.60 -6.49
C GLY A 247 -7.19 -27.15 -7.14
N ARG A 248 -7.11 -27.19 -8.47
CA ARG A 248 -5.89 -27.65 -9.18
C ARG A 248 -4.65 -26.80 -8.87
N ARG A 249 -4.77 -25.49 -8.72
CA ARG A 249 -3.65 -24.64 -8.32
C ARG A 249 -3.20 -24.92 -6.88
N LEU A 250 -4.16 -25.12 -5.97
CA LEU A 250 -3.87 -25.45 -4.58
C LEU A 250 -3.19 -26.83 -4.45
N GLU A 251 -3.61 -27.83 -5.23
CA GLU A 251 -2.98 -29.15 -5.31
C GLU A 251 -1.51 -29.05 -5.69
N ILE A 252 -1.18 -28.30 -6.75
CA ILE A 252 0.21 -28.06 -7.18
C ILE A 252 1.04 -27.44 -6.05
N ILE A 253 0.49 -26.47 -5.31
CA ILE A 253 1.20 -25.81 -4.21
C ILE A 253 1.37 -26.77 -3.03
N MET A 254 0.42 -27.68 -2.80
CA MET A 254 0.46 -28.68 -1.71
C MET A 254 1.27 -29.94 -2.02
N GLU A 255 1.62 -30.20 -3.27
CA GLU A 255 2.40 -31.36 -3.69
C GLU A 255 3.64 -31.63 -2.79
N PRO A 256 4.42 -30.61 -2.37
CA PRO A 256 5.58 -30.82 -1.48
C PRO A 256 5.23 -31.34 -0.09
N LEU A 257 3.97 -31.40 0.32
CA LEU A 257 3.52 -31.95 1.61
C LEU A 257 3.17 -33.44 1.50
N GLU A 258 3.06 -34.00 0.31
CA GLU A 258 2.76 -35.42 0.09
C GLU A 258 3.99 -36.31 0.35
N ASP A 259 5.19 -35.74 0.23
CA ASP A 259 6.43 -36.41 0.56
C ASP A 259 6.68 -36.36 2.08
N SER A 260 6.14 -37.35 2.78
CA SER A 260 6.17 -37.47 4.24
C SER A 260 7.60 -37.55 4.83
N VAL A 261 8.62 -37.85 4.03
CA VAL A 261 10.01 -38.01 4.47
C VAL A 261 10.70 -36.65 4.67
N HIS A 262 10.24 -35.59 4.00
CA HIS A 262 10.88 -34.27 3.98
C HIS A 262 9.96 -33.12 4.45
N SER A 263 8.85 -33.43 5.09
CA SER A 263 7.90 -32.42 5.56
C SER A 263 8.37 -31.80 6.88
N SER A 264 9.08 -30.67 6.81
CA SER A 264 9.39 -29.85 7.99
C SER A 264 8.25 -28.88 8.33
N VAL A 265 8.24 -28.39 9.59
CA VAL A 265 7.26 -27.39 10.05
C VAL A 265 7.34 -26.10 9.19
N GLU A 266 8.55 -25.66 8.86
CA GLU A 266 8.80 -24.49 8.02
C GLU A 266 8.22 -24.68 6.62
N ARG A 267 8.37 -25.87 6.04
CA ARG A 267 7.80 -26.22 4.74
C ARG A 267 6.28 -26.21 4.77
N THR A 268 5.69 -26.77 5.81
CA THR A 268 4.23 -26.75 5.99
C THR A 268 3.71 -25.36 6.10
N ARG A 269 4.34 -24.49 6.90
CA ARG A 269 3.98 -23.08 7.03
C ARG A 269 4.09 -22.32 5.70
N GLU A 270 5.16 -22.55 4.93
CA GLU A 270 5.36 -21.97 3.61
C GLU A 270 4.21 -22.33 2.66
N VAL A 271 3.91 -23.64 2.56
CA VAL A 271 2.84 -24.15 1.68
C VAL A 271 1.47 -23.57 2.09
N VAL A 272 1.16 -23.57 3.38
CA VAL A 272 -0.11 -23.01 3.88
C VAL A 272 -0.24 -21.52 3.55
N LEU A 273 0.84 -20.75 3.72
CA LEU A 273 0.83 -19.33 3.36
C LEU A 273 0.65 -19.10 1.86
N LYS A 274 1.33 -19.87 1.01
CA LYS A 274 1.16 -19.80 -0.45
C LYS A 274 -0.27 -20.18 -0.87
N CYS A 275 -0.81 -21.26 -0.31
CA CYS A 275 -2.20 -21.68 -0.55
C CYS A 275 -3.20 -20.62 -0.07
N LEU A 276 -2.95 -19.98 1.06
CA LEU A 276 -3.84 -18.93 1.60
C LEU A 276 -3.96 -17.75 0.63
N ILE A 277 -2.84 -17.28 0.07
CA ILE A 277 -2.83 -16.19 -0.91
C ILE A 277 -3.70 -16.54 -2.13
N GLU A 278 -3.48 -17.73 -2.71
CA GLU A 278 -4.26 -18.21 -3.86
C GLU A 278 -5.74 -18.41 -3.51
N TYR A 279 -6.04 -18.94 -2.31
CA TYR A 279 -7.41 -19.16 -1.85
C TYR A 279 -8.19 -17.84 -1.69
N LEU A 280 -7.52 -16.77 -1.27
CA LEU A 280 -8.09 -15.42 -1.16
C LEU A 280 -8.25 -14.72 -2.52
N GLY A 281 -7.87 -15.39 -3.62
CA GLY A 281 -7.97 -14.84 -4.98
C GLY A 281 -6.87 -13.82 -5.32
N GLU A 282 -5.81 -13.80 -4.53
CA GLU A 282 -4.62 -12.99 -4.76
C GLU A 282 -3.51 -13.83 -5.40
N GLN A 283 -2.55 -13.21 -6.06
CA GLN A 283 -1.47 -13.95 -6.73
C GLN A 283 -0.23 -14.02 -5.83
N GLY A 284 0.24 -15.23 -5.53
CA GLY A 284 1.43 -15.47 -4.69
C GLY A 284 2.66 -14.73 -5.19
N GLY A 285 2.85 -14.62 -6.48
CA GLY A 285 3.94 -13.87 -7.12
C GLY A 285 3.96 -12.35 -6.85
N HIS A 286 2.89 -11.77 -6.31
CA HIS A 286 2.91 -10.38 -5.86
C HIS A 286 3.58 -10.20 -4.49
N LEU A 287 3.55 -11.23 -3.64
CA LEU A 287 4.19 -11.20 -2.32
C LEU A 287 5.55 -11.90 -2.32
N ILE A 288 5.63 -13.10 -2.88
CA ILE A 288 6.83 -13.94 -2.87
C ILE A 288 7.39 -13.99 -4.28
N LYS A 289 8.60 -13.45 -4.48
CA LYS A 289 9.28 -13.44 -5.76
C LYS A 289 10.54 -14.26 -5.71
N GLU A 290 10.65 -15.24 -6.58
CA GLU A 290 11.83 -16.05 -6.75
C GLU A 290 12.71 -15.47 -7.86
N PHE A 291 13.95 -15.12 -7.54
CA PHE A 291 14.95 -14.66 -8.49
C PHE A 291 16.02 -15.75 -8.65
N ASN A 292 16.29 -16.13 -9.89
CA ASN A 292 17.27 -17.18 -10.16
C ASN A 292 18.72 -16.65 -10.27
N ASP A 293 18.88 -15.33 -10.51
CA ASP A 293 20.16 -14.63 -10.60
C ASP A 293 20.11 -13.23 -10.03
N THR A 294 21.27 -12.73 -9.59
CA THR A 294 21.45 -11.36 -9.04
C THR A 294 21.36 -10.25 -10.09
N GLU A 295 21.11 -10.58 -11.35
CA GLU A 295 21.12 -9.62 -12.46
C GLU A 295 19.85 -8.77 -12.60
N ASN A 296 18.78 -9.05 -11.83
CA ASN A 296 17.51 -8.33 -11.93
C ASN A 296 17.36 -7.18 -10.91
N LEU A 297 18.42 -6.41 -10.66
CA LEU A 297 18.38 -5.20 -9.81
C LEU A 297 17.31 -4.19 -10.26
N GLU A 298 17.10 -4.05 -11.57
CA GLU A 298 16.06 -3.14 -12.11
C GLU A 298 14.64 -3.59 -11.73
N GLU A 299 14.40 -4.90 -11.62
CA GLU A 299 13.10 -5.43 -11.24
C GLU A 299 12.84 -5.24 -9.73
N LEU A 300 13.88 -5.37 -8.90
CA LEU A 300 13.81 -5.10 -7.46
C LEU A 300 13.42 -3.64 -7.17
N GLU A 301 13.97 -2.68 -7.91
CA GLU A 301 13.66 -1.25 -7.77
C GLU A 301 12.20 -0.91 -8.07
N GLN A 302 11.49 -1.76 -8.81
CA GLN A 302 10.08 -1.60 -9.15
C GLN A 302 9.12 -2.13 -8.06
N LEU A 303 9.63 -2.89 -7.08
CA LEU A 303 8.82 -3.53 -6.06
C LEU A 303 8.39 -2.53 -4.99
N VAL A 304 7.09 -2.45 -4.76
CA VAL A 304 6.54 -1.65 -3.65
C VAL A 304 6.77 -2.35 -2.31
N MET A 305 6.48 -3.65 -2.26
CA MET A 305 6.63 -4.49 -1.08
C MET A 305 6.61 -5.95 -1.52
N ALA A 306 7.65 -6.71 -1.21
CA ALA A 306 7.74 -8.14 -1.53
C ALA A 306 8.73 -8.86 -0.62
N ILE A 307 8.55 -10.18 -0.53
CA ILE A 307 9.53 -11.14 -0.01
C ILE A 307 10.30 -11.67 -1.21
N ILE A 308 11.62 -11.58 -1.19
CA ILE A 308 12.49 -12.07 -2.24
C ILE A 308 13.16 -13.36 -1.80
N VAL A 309 13.25 -14.33 -2.71
CA VAL A 309 13.90 -15.61 -2.50
C VAL A 309 14.97 -15.76 -3.57
N THR A 310 16.23 -15.81 -3.14
CA THR A 310 17.38 -15.95 -4.04
C THR A 310 18.20 -17.18 -3.66
N PRO A 311 18.88 -17.83 -4.60
CA PRO A 311 19.85 -18.88 -4.27
C PRO A 311 20.98 -18.30 -3.39
N LYS A 312 21.51 -19.10 -2.47
CA LYS A 312 22.73 -18.67 -1.76
C LYS A 312 23.93 -18.68 -2.73
N PRO A 313 24.84 -17.70 -2.63
CA PRO A 313 26.04 -17.70 -3.44
C PRO A 313 26.79 -19.02 -3.35
N GLY A 314 27.14 -19.63 -4.52
CA GLY A 314 27.84 -20.91 -4.60
C GLY A 314 26.96 -22.16 -4.56
N ALA A 315 25.65 -22.04 -4.51
CA ALA A 315 24.71 -23.14 -4.52
C ALA A 315 24.31 -23.51 -5.96
N SER A 316 24.66 -24.73 -6.40
CA SER A 316 24.45 -25.16 -7.80
C SER A 316 23.26 -26.08 -8.04
N THR A 317 22.41 -26.34 -7.03
CA THR A 317 21.29 -27.28 -7.15
C THR A 317 19.96 -26.71 -6.67
N SER A 318 18.87 -27.21 -7.22
CA SER A 318 17.48 -26.84 -6.89
C SER A 318 17.12 -26.98 -5.39
N ASN A 319 17.85 -27.84 -4.65
CA ASN A 319 17.66 -28.09 -3.20
C ASN A 319 18.60 -27.26 -2.30
N SER A 320 19.30 -26.30 -2.84
CA SER A 320 20.23 -25.45 -2.09
C SER A 320 19.52 -24.50 -1.14
N PRO A 321 20.14 -24.16 0.03
CA PRO A 321 19.57 -23.19 0.94
C PRO A 321 19.33 -21.84 0.23
N LYS A 322 18.11 -21.33 0.35
CA LYS A 322 17.72 -20.04 -0.25
C LYS A 322 18.03 -18.89 0.71
N ASN A 323 18.38 -17.74 0.17
CA ASN A 323 18.41 -16.50 0.94
C ASN A 323 17.05 -15.84 0.82
N ILE A 324 16.43 -15.49 1.96
CA ILE A 324 15.11 -14.87 2.01
C ILE A 324 15.27 -13.47 2.58
N GLY A 325 14.81 -12.50 1.81
CA GLY A 325 14.88 -11.09 2.15
C GLY A 325 13.54 -10.38 1.97
N ILE A 326 13.49 -9.13 2.38
CA ILE A 326 12.33 -8.24 2.24
C ILE A 326 12.76 -7.00 1.48
N VAL A 327 11.98 -6.63 0.46
CA VAL A 327 12.11 -5.40 -0.30
C VAL A 327 10.89 -4.50 -0.05
N ILE A 328 11.13 -3.24 0.27
CA ILE A 328 10.08 -2.21 0.39
C ILE A 328 10.58 -0.94 -0.33
N GLU A 329 9.73 -0.35 -1.17
CA GLU A 329 10.05 0.84 -1.98
C GLU A 329 11.34 0.65 -2.82
N GLY A 330 11.54 -0.56 -3.37
CA GLY A 330 12.73 -0.89 -4.15
C GLY A 330 14.03 -1.01 -3.33
N VAL A 331 13.93 -1.00 -2.00
CA VAL A 331 15.08 -1.14 -1.10
C VAL A 331 15.01 -2.50 -0.44
N GLU A 332 16.07 -3.30 -0.57
CA GLU A 332 16.23 -4.50 0.23
C GLU A 332 16.51 -4.09 1.69
N VAL A 333 15.50 -4.26 2.55
CA VAL A 333 15.56 -3.78 3.94
C VAL A 333 16.16 -4.81 4.89
N ILE A 334 15.89 -6.09 4.65
CA ILE A 334 16.35 -7.22 5.46
C ILE A 334 16.73 -8.39 4.56
N THR A 335 17.73 -9.16 4.97
CA THR A 335 18.21 -10.41 4.32
C THR A 335 18.39 -11.51 5.36
N GLY A 336 18.49 -12.74 4.92
CA GLY A 336 18.87 -13.88 5.76
C GLY A 336 17.80 -14.33 6.76
N LEU A 337 16.52 -14.19 6.42
CA LEU A 337 15.41 -14.51 7.33
C LEU A 337 15.17 -16.02 7.55
N GLY A 338 15.81 -16.88 6.77
CA GLY A 338 15.76 -18.34 6.96
C GLY A 338 14.55 -19.01 6.33
N ASP A 339 13.33 -18.59 6.61
CA ASP A 339 12.09 -19.16 6.09
C ASP A 339 11.05 -18.10 5.72
N ILE A 340 10.07 -18.51 4.89
CA ILE A 340 9.03 -17.61 4.35
C ILE A 340 8.04 -17.18 5.44
N ALA A 341 7.71 -18.04 6.40
CA ALA A 341 6.78 -17.70 7.46
C ALA A 341 7.34 -16.58 8.34
N ARG A 342 8.63 -16.68 8.66
CA ARG A 342 9.35 -15.62 9.37
C ARG A 342 9.40 -14.32 8.56
N ALA A 343 9.69 -14.41 7.26
CA ALA A 343 9.66 -13.24 6.39
C ALA A 343 8.27 -12.59 6.33
N CYS A 344 7.20 -13.38 6.30
CA CYS A 344 5.83 -12.89 6.37
C CYS A 344 5.53 -12.18 7.69
N SER A 345 5.96 -12.72 8.83
CA SER A 345 5.75 -12.09 10.13
C SER A 345 6.54 -10.78 10.25
N VAL A 346 7.82 -10.80 9.87
CA VAL A 346 8.68 -9.59 9.89
C VAL A 346 8.17 -8.51 8.94
N LEU A 347 7.67 -8.89 7.76
CA LEU A 347 7.05 -7.93 6.83
C LEU A 347 5.78 -7.30 7.43
N LEU A 348 4.94 -8.08 8.12
CA LEU A 348 3.80 -7.54 8.87
C LEU A 348 4.28 -6.56 9.95
N GLY A 349 5.32 -6.91 10.71
CA GLY A 349 5.93 -6.01 11.70
C GLY A 349 6.43 -4.70 11.11
N LEU A 350 7.08 -4.75 9.95
CA LEU A 350 7.54 -3.55 9.23
C LEU A 350 6.39 -2.66 8.78
N THR A 351 5.24 -3.23 8.36
CA THR A 351 4.08 -2.42 7.97
C THR A 351 3.57 -1.58 9.15
N TYR A 352 3.56 -2.14 10.35
CA TYR A 352 3.18 -1.41 11.56
C TYR A 352 4.27 -0.42 12.02
N ALA A 353 5.52 -0.87 12.04
CA ALA A 353 6.65 -0.05 12.45
C ALA A 353 6.78 1.21 11.60
N LEU A 354 6.61 1.08 10.28
CA LEU A 354 6.74 2.17 9.31
C LEU A 354 5.40 2.86 8.97
N ASN A 355 4.31 2.45 9.59
CA ASN A 355 2.95 2.94 9.33
C ASN A 355 2.58 2.86 7.83
N LEU A 356 2.77 1.69 7.23
CA LEU A 356 2.45 1.44 5.82
C LEU A 356 1.02 0.91 5.66
N ASP A 357 0.37 1.30 4.57
CA ASP A 357 -0.90 0.69 4.12
C ASP A 357 -0.63 -0.65 3.43
N TYR A 358 -1.55 -1.58 3.54
CA TYR A 358 -1.43 -2.87 2.86
C TYR A 358 -1.47 -2.70 1.34
N PRO A 359 -0.61 -3.42 0.59
CA PRO A 359 -0.65 -3.38 -0.86
C PRO A 359 -2.03 -3.83 -1.39
N ARG A 360 -2.60 -3.10 -2.33
CA ARG A 360 -3.95 -3.40 -2.86
C ARG A 360 -4.10 -4.82 -3.40
N GLN A 361 -3.02 -5.36 -4.00
CA GLN A 361 -3.00 -6.70 -4.60
C GLN A 361 -2.89 -7.82 -3.57
N LEU A 362 -2.62 -7.49 -2.30
CA LEU A 362 -2.39 -8.41 -1.19
C LEU A 362 -3.20 -8.03 0.05
N LYS A 363 -4.23 -7.20 -0.14
CA LYS A 363 -5.02 -6.64 0.95
C LYS A 363 -5.63 -7.73 1.83
N TYR A 364 -6.27 -8.71 1.22
CA TYR A 364 -6.93 -9.80 1.94
C TYR A 364 -5.92 -10.72 2.66
N THR A 365 -4.76 -10.97 2.05
CA THR A 365 -3.68 -11.71 2.70
C THR A 365 -3.19 -11.00 3.96
N PHE A 366 -2.97 -9.68 3.90
CA PHE A 366 -2.54 -8.92 5.07
C PHE A 366 -3.64 -8.79 6.13
N GLU A 367 -4.89 -8.55 5.74
CA GLU A 367 -6.03 -8.54 6.66
C GLU A 367 -6.23 -9.92 7.35
N CYS A 368 -6.05 -11.02 6.61
CA CYS A 368 -6.11 -12.36 7.18
C CYS A 368 -4.98 -12.59 8.19
N LYS A 369 -3.74 -12.18 7.86
CA LYS A 369 -2.60 -12.26 8.79
C LYS A 369 -2.84 -11.43 10.05
N GLN A 370 -3.45 -10.26 9.94
CA GLN A 370 -3.84 -9.44 11.09
C GLN A 370 -4.88 -10.16 11.95
N LYS A 371 -5.94 -10.71 11.34
CA LYS A 371 -6.98 -11.47 12.07
C LYS A 371 -6.42 -12.69 12.79
N LEU A 372 -5.49 -13.43 12.17
CA LEU A 372 -4.79 -14.53 12.84
C LEU A 372 -4.09 -14.07 14.13
N MET A 373 -3.68 -12.81 14.20
CA MET A 373 -3.08 -12.23 15.41
C MET A 373 -4.12 -11.83 16.47
N GLU A 374 -5.36 -11.52 16.07
CA GLU A 374 -6.45 -11.08 16.96
C GLU A 374 -7.22 -12.26 17.57
N ASP A 375 -7.51 -13.32 16.81
CA ASP A 375 -8.41 -14.45 17.18
C ASP A 375 -7.93 -15.33 18.37
N MET A 376 -6.73 -15.10 18.92
CA MET A 376 -6.24 -15.85 20.08
C MET A 376 -6.40 -15.11 21.42
N GLU A 377 -7.14 -14.00 21.45
CA GLU A 377 -7.44 -13.24 22.69
C GLU A 377 -8.85 -13.51 23.23
N ALA A 378 -9.64 -14.40 22.60
CA ALA A 378 -10.98 -14.78 23.02
C ALA A 378 -11.00 -16.12 23.78
#